data_29c65f6bfb608a690c7f48f3436d1b22
#
_entry.id   29c65f6bfb608a690c7f48f3436d1b22
#
_cell.length_a   1.000
_cell.length_b   1.000
_cell.length_c   1.000
_cell.angle_alpha   90.00
_cell.angle_beta   90.00
_cell.angle_gamma   90.00
#
_symmetry.space_group_name_H-M   'P 1'
#
loop_
_entity.id
_entity.type
_entity.pdbx_description
1 polymer ?
#
loop_
_entity_poly.entity_id
_entity_poly.type
_entity_poly.pdbx_seq_one_letter_code
_entity_poly.pdbx_strand_id
1 'polypeptide(L)'
;MNTSYSQSNLRHNQILIWLCILSFFSVLNEMVLNVSLPDIANDFNKPPASTNWVNTAFMLTFSIGTAVYGKLSDQLGIKRLLLFGIIINCFGSVIGFVGHSFFSLLIMARFIQGAGAAAFPALVMVVVARYIPKENRGKAFGLIGSIVAMGEGVGPAIGGMIAHYIHWSYLLLIPMITIITVPFLMKLLKKEVRIKGHFDIKGIILMSVGIVFFMLFTTSYSISFLIVSVLSFLIFVKHIRKVTDPFVDPGLGKNIPFMIGVLCGGIIFGTVAGFVSMVPYMMKDVHQLSTAEIGSVIIFPGTMSVIIFGYIGGILVDRRGPLYVLNIGVTFLSVSFLTAPFLLETTSWFMTIIIVFVLGGLSFTKTVISTIVSSSLKQQEAGAGMSLLNFTSFLSEGTGIAIVGGLLSIPLLDQRLLPMEVDQSTYLYSNLLLLFSGIIVISWLVTLNVYKHSQRDF
;
A
#
# COMPACT_ATOMS: atom_id res chain seq x y z
N MET A 1 15.62 -43.30 5.25
CA MET A 1 15.42 -41.97 5.86
C MET A 1 15.69 -40.82 4.92
N ASN A 2 16.65 -40.89 3.99
CA ASN A 2 17.00 -39.80 3.07
C ASN A 2 15.93 -39.41 2.02
N THR A 3 15.12 -40.34 1.55
CA THR A 3 14.12 -40.13 0.49
C THR A 3 12.89 -39.32 0.97
N SER A 4 12.44 -39.54 2.21
CA SER A 4 11.30 -38.77 2.78
C SER A 4 11.66 -37.33 3.13
N TYR A 5 12.89 -37.06 3.54
CA TYR A 5 13.42 -35.72 3.82
C TYR A 5 13.59 -34.93 2.52
N SER A 6 14.07 -35.55 1.45
CA SER A 6 14.21 -34.94 0.11
C SER A 6 12.84 -34.61 -0.49
N GLN A 7 11.84 -35.47 -0.37
CA GLN A 7 10.48 -35.20 -0.88
C GLN A 7 9.76 -34.07 -0.10
N SER A 8 9.98 -33.98 1.21
CA SER A 8 9.45 -32.89 2.03
C SER A 8 10.02 -31.54 1.63
N ASN A 9 11.34 -31.45 1.44
CA ASN A 9 12.02 -30.21 1.04
C ASN A 9 11.63 -29.77 -0.39
N LEU A 10 11.49 -30.71 -1.33
CA LEU A 10 11.00 -30.40 -2.68
C LEU A 10 9.61 -29.81 -2.66
N ARG A 11 8.71 -30.33 -1.83
CA ARG A 11 7.35 -29.81 -1.68
C ARG A 11 7.33 -28.39 -1.09
N HIS A 12 8.17 -28.10 -0.09
CA HIS A 12 8.27 -26.76 0.52
C HIS A 12 8.78 -25.73 -0.51
N ASN A 13 9.80 -26.09 -1.29
CA ASN A 13 10.33 -25.21 -2.33
C ASN A 13 9.29 -24.94 -3.44
N GLN A 14 8.52 -25.95 -3.85
CA GLN A 14 7.43 -25.78 -4.81
C GLN A 14 6.34 -24.83 -4.29
N ILE A 15 5.93 -24.97 -3.03
CA ILE A 15 4.98 -24.04 -2.40
C ILE A 15 5.53 -22.63 -2.47
N LEU A 16 6.79 -22.41 -2.07
CA LEU A 16 7.40 -21.08 -2.07
C LEU A 16 7.45 -20.44 -3.46
N ILE A 17 7.79 -21.18 -4.50
CA ILE A 17 7.81 -20.68 -5.88
C ILE A 17 6.44 -20.12 -6.28
N TRP A 18 5.36 -20.88 -6.05
CA TRP A 18 4.02 -20.45 -6.42
C TRP A 18 3.50 -19.31 -5.57
N LEU A 19 3.90 -19.23 -4.30
CA LEU A 19 3.61 -18.08 -3.44
C LEU A 19 4.36 -16.82 -3.90
N CYS A 20 5.60 -16.96 -4.33
CA CYS A 20 6.37 -15.86 -4.91
C CYS A 20 5.71 -15.30 -6.18
N ILE A 21 5.29 -16.18 -7.10
CA ILE A 21 4.58 -15.78 -8.32
C ILE A 21 3.29 -15.05 -7.97
N LEU A 22 2.50 -15.60 -7.03
CA LEU A 22 1.26 -14.99 -6.60
C LEU A 22 1.47 -13.61 -5.98
N SER A 23 2.48 -13.48 -5.10
CA SER A 23 2.83 -12.21 -4.45
C SER A 23 3.33 -11.18 -5.46
N PHE A 24 4.17 -11.58 -6.43
CA PHE A 24 4.66 -10.70 -7.48
C PHE A 24 3.53 -10.07 -8.28
N PHE A 25 2.63 -10.90 -8.84
CA PHE A 25 1.52 -10.39 -9.66
C PHE A 25 0.45 -9.65 -8.85
N SER A 26 0.33 -9.93 -7.55
CA SER A 26 -0.55 -9.17 -6.66
C SER A 26 -0.11 -7.71 -6.56
N VAL A 27 1.16 -7.50 -6.23
CA VAL A 27 1.73 -6.17 -6.05
C VAL A 27 1.94 -5.45 -7.38
N LEU A 28 2.29 -6.19 -8.43
CA LEU A 28 2.35 -5.64 -9.78
C LEU A 28 1.00 -5.03 -10.18
N ASN A 29 -0.14 -5.71 -9.92
CA ASN A 29 -1.48 -5.20 -10.19
C ASN A 29 -1.80 -3.90 -9.45
N GLU A 30 -1.24 -3.72 -8.26
CA GLU A 30 -1.38 -2.49 -7.48
C GLU A 30 -0.70 -1.31 -8.16
N MET A 31 0.51 -1.51 -8.69
CA MET A 31 1.40 -0.45 -9.15
C MET A 31 1.25 -0.08 -10.62
N VAL A 32 0.84 -1.03 -11.49
CA VAL A 32 0.87 -0.83 -12.95
C VAL A 32 -0.03 0.29 -13.45
N LEU A 33 -1.19 0.54 -12.83
CA LEU A 33 -2.13 1.56 -13.29
C LEU A 33 -1.77 2.97 -12.79
N ASN A 34 -0.88 3.09 -11.81
CA ASN A 34 -0.56 4.39 -11.24
C ASN A 34 0.03 5.36 -12.28
N VAL A 35 0.91 4.86 -13.13
CA VAL A 35 1.56 5.67 -14.17
C VAL A 35 0.58 6.10 -15.27
N SER A 36 -0.49 5.32 -15.48
CA SER A 36 -1.48 5.54 -16.54
C SER A 36 -2.64 6.46 -16.10
N LEU A 37 -2.65 6.96 -14.86
CA LEU A 37 -3.74 7.81 -14.37
C LEU A 37 -3.99 9.05 -15.24
N PRO A 38 -2.97 9.78 -15.75
CA PRO A 38 -3.19 10.90 -16.66
C PRO A 38 -3.82 10.48 -17.99
N ASP A 39 -3.47 9.30 -18.52
CA ASP A 39 -4.06 8.80 -19.77
C ASP A 39 -5.53 8.44 -19.57
N ILE A 40 -5.85 7.78 -18.45
CA ILE A 40 -7.24 7.49 -18.05
C ILE A 40 -8.03 8.79 -17.84
N ALA A 41 -7.40 9.82 -17.21
CA ALA A 41 -8.02 11.13 -17.02
C ALA A 41 -8.42 11.77 -18.35
N ASN A 42 -7.53 11.71 -19.34
CA ASN A 42 -7.77 12.25 -20.67
C ASN A 42 -8.87 11.46 -21.41
N ASP A 43 -8.82 10.12 -21.42
CA ASP A 43 -9.79 9.27 -22.13
C ASP A 43 -11.23 9.49 -21.63
N PHE A 44 -11.38 9.69 -20.31
CA PHE A 44 -12.70 9.92 -19.71
C PHE A 44 -13.04 11.40 -19.51
N ASN A 45 -12.13 12.32 -19.84
CA ASN A 45 -12.27 13.73 -19.56
C ASN A 45 -12.66 14.01 -18.10
N LYS A 46 -11.91 13.39 -17.15
CA LYS A 46 -12.16 13.47 -15.72
C LYS A 46 -10.99 14.15 -14.98
N PRO A 47 -11.29 14.94 -13.93
CA PRO A 47 -10.25 15.54 -13.10
C PRO A 47 -9.51 14.49 -12.28
N PRO A 48 -8.27 14.79 -11.80
CA PRO A 48 -7.47 13.91 -10.94
C PRO A 48 -8.23 13.38 -9.71
N ALA A 49 -9.09 14.22 -9.09
CA ALA A 49 -9.95 13.83 -7.97
C ALA A 49 -10.82 12.60 -8.27
N SER A 50 -11.35 12.52 -9.49
CA SER A 50 -12.16 11.37 -9.93
C SER A 50 -11.28 10.21 -10.38
N THR A 51 -10.21 10.48 -11.13
CA THR A 51 -9.38 9.44 -11.75
C THR A 51 -8.57 8.66 -10.72
N ASN A 52 -8.10 9.32 -9.66
CA ASN A 52 -7.39 8.64 -8.57
C ASN A 52 -8.24 7.58 -7.87
N TRP A 53 -9.58 7.61 -8.02
CA TRP A 53 -10.45 6.53 -7.54
C TRP A 53 -10.14 5.18 -8.18
N VAL A 54 -9.50 5.13 -9.35
CA VAL A 54 -9.03 3.88 -9.96
C VAL A 54 -8.07 3.14 -9.00
N ASN A 55 -7.16 3.84 -8.35
CA ASN A 55 -6.25 3.24 -7.36
C ASN A 55 -6.87 3.20 -5.97
N THR A 56 -7.57 4.26 -5.56
CA THR A 56 -8.22 4.35 -4.24
C THR A 56 -9.23 3.22 -4.02
N ALA A 57 -10.06 2.90 -5.03
CA ALA A 57 -11.05 1.83 -4.96
C ALA A 57 -10.39 0.46 -4.75
N PHE A 58 -9.28 0.20 -5.44
CA PHE A 58 -8.49 -1.00 -5.24
C PHE A 58 -7.91 -1.07 -3.82
N MET A 59 -7.19 -0.03 -3.41
CA MET A 59 -6.52 0.04 -2.10
C MET A 59 -7.50 -0.07 -0.93
N LEU A 60 -8.69 0.52 -1.06
CA LEU A 60 -9.74 0.44 -0.06
C LEU A 60 -10.17 -1.00 0.20
N THR A 61 -10.54 -1.74 -0.85
CA THR A 61 -10.98 -3.13 -0.70
C THR A 61 -9.82 -4.08 -0.43
N PHE A 62 -8.63 -3.78 -0.92
CA PHE A 62 -7.40 -4.50 -0.64
C PHE A 62 -7.02 -4.42 0.85
N SER A 63 -7.02 -3.22 1.43
CA SER A 63 -6.70 -3.03 2.84
C SER A 63 -7.70 -3.75 3.76
N ILE A 64 -9.01 -3.53 3.56
CA ILE A 64 -10.06 -4.20 4.34
C ILE A 64 -9.98 -5.72 4.16
N GLY A 65 -9.84 -6.16 2.91
CA GLY A 65 -9.78 -7.58 2.56
C GLY A 65 -8.58 -8.29 3.20
N THR A 66 -7.40 -7.68 3.29
CA THR A 66 -6.22 -8.31 3.93
C THR A 66 -6.49 -8.69 5.37
N ALA A 67 -7.13 -7.80 6.14
CA ALA A 67 -7.52 -8.08 7.52
C ALA A 67 -8.62 -9.15 7.61
N VAL A 68 -9.60 -9.11 6.70
CA VAL A 68 -10.70 -10.08 6.61
C VAL A 68 -10.18 -11.48 6.27
N TYR A 69 -9.37 -11.63 5.24
CA TYR A 69 -8.82 -12.93 4.84
C TYR A 69 -7.91 -13.54 5.91
N GLY A 70 -7.14 -12.72 6.61
CA GLY A 70 -6.33 -13.16 7.74
C GLY A 70 -7.17 -13.87 8.80
N LYS A 71 -8.25 -13.24 9.28
CA LYS A 71 -9.17 -13.84 10.26
C LYS A 71 -9.98 -15.02 9.70
N LEU A 72 -10.42 -14.96 8.45
CA LEU A 72 -11.18 -16.05 7.83
C LEU A 72 -10.35 -17.30 7.55
N SER A 73 -9.02 -17.19 7.52
CA SER A 73 -8.13 -18.30 7.20
C SER A 73 -8.31 -19.51 8.14
N ASP A 74 -8.59 -19.26 9.42
CA ASP A 74 -8.81 -20.31 10.43
C ASP A 74 -10.16 -21.02 10.28
N GLN A 75 -11.17 -20.29 9.78
CA GLN A 75 -12.54 -20.79 9.70
C GLN A 75 -12.84 -21.50 8.37
N LEU A 76 -12.42 -20.92 7.25
CA LEU A 76 -12.73 -21.41 5.91
C LEU A 76 -11.61 -22.23 5.27
N GLY A 77 -10.39 -22.11 5.80
CA GLY A 77 -9.18 -22.74 5.30
C GLY A 77 -8.51 -21.97 4.15
N ILE A 78 -7.19 -21.95 4.18
CA ILE A 78 -6.33 -21.17 3.27
C ILE A 78 -6.60 -21.50 1.80
N LYS A 79 -6.65 -22.80 1.48
CA LYS A 79 -6.81 -23.29 0.10
C LYS A 79 -8.06 -22.75 -0.59
N ARG A 80 -9.20 -22.70 0.11
CA ARG A 80 -10.45 -22.17 -0.45
C ARG A 80 -10.41 -20.67 -0.60
N LEU A 81 -9.85 -19.97 0.38
CA LEU A 81 -9.77 -18.53 0.37
C LEU A 81 -8.81 -18.03 -0.72
N LEU A 82 -7.68 -18.71 -0.95
CA LEU A 82 -6.79 -18.38 -2.08
C LEU A 82 -7.50 -18.54 -3.42
N LEU A 83 -8.20 -19.67 -3.61
CA LEU A 83 -8.97 -19.88 -4.86
C LEU A 83 -10.04 -18.80 -5.04
N PHE A 84 -10.79 -18.48 -3.99
CA PHE A 84 -11.81 -17.45 -4.02
C PHE A 84 -11.22 -16.09 -4.35
N GLY A 85 -10.09 -15.72 -3.72
CA GLY A 85 -9.39 -14.46 -4.02
C GLY A 85 -8.93 -14.38 -5.47
N ILE A 86 -8.34 -15.46 -6.03
CA ILE A 86 -7.93 -15.50 -7.44
C ILE A 86 -9.13 -15.35 -8.37
N ILE A 87 -10.23 -16.07 -8.12
CA ILE A 87 -11.44 -15.99 -8.96
C ILE A 87 -12.02 -14.58 -8.93
N ILE A 88 -12.16 -13.95 -7.76
CA ILE A 88 -12.68 -12.58 -7.65
C ILE A 88 -11.77 -11.58 -8.35
N ASN A 89 -10.45 -11.70 -8.17
CA ASN A 89 -9.48 -10.82 -8.81
C ASN A 89 -9.56 -10.92 -10.35
N CYS A 90 -9.61 -12.13 -10.87
CA CYS A 90 -9.74 -12.37 -12.30
C CYS A 90 -11.11 -11.91 -12.85
N PHE A 91 -12.18 -12.09 -12.09
CA PHE A 91 -13.51 -11.59 -12.48
C PHE A 91 -13.52 -10.06 -12.59
N GLY A 92 -12.92 -9.37 -11.61
CA GLY A 92 -12.70 -7.92 -11.69
C GLY A 92 -11.86 -7.52 -12.92
N SER A 93 -10.84 -8.31 -13.26
CA SER A 93 -10.00 -8.09 -14.44
C SER A 93 -10.81 -8.14 -15.75
N VAL A 94 -11.66 -9.14 -15.89
CA VAL A 94 -12.54 -9.29 -17.09
C VAL A 94 -13.53 -8.13 -17.17
N ILE A 95 -14.22 -7.80 -16.06
CA ILE A 95 -15.16 -6.67 -16.02
C ILE A 95 -14.46 -5.37 -16.41
N GLY A 96 -13.28 -5.10 -15.85
CA GLY A 96 -12.53 -3.89 -16.11
C GLY A 96 -12.08 -3.78 -17.58
N PHE A 97 -11.57 -4.88 -18.12
CA PHE A 97 -11.11 -4.90 -19.51
C PHE A 97 -12.27 -4.77 -20.50
N VAL A 98 -13.36 -5.52 -20.33
CA VAL A 98 -14.53 -5.45 -21.21
C VAL A 98 -15.26 -4.10 -21.06
N GLY A 99 -15.35 -3.61 -19.82
CA GLY A 99 -16.02 -2.36 -19.48
C GLY A 99 -15.13 -1.12 -19.51
N HIS A 100 -13.91 -1.19 -20.05
CA HIS A 100 -12.92 -0.10 -19.99
C HIS A 100 -13.39 1.23 -20.57
N SER A 101 -14.41 1.24 -21.44
CA SER A 101 -15.02 2.46 -21.99
C SER A 101 -15.99 3.16 -21.02
N PHE A 102 -16.33 2.54 -19.90
CA PHE A 102 -17.24 3.10 -18.89
C PHE A 102 -16.51 3.31 -17.56
N PHE A 103 -16.32 4.57 -17.18
CA PHE A 103 -15.58 4.92 -15.97
C PHE A 103 -16.13 4.25 -14.70
N SER A 104 -17.45 4.18 -14.55
CA SER A 104 -18.10 3.53 -13.39
C SER A 104 -17.80 2.03 -13.32
N LEU A 105 -17.73 1.34 -14.46
CA LEU A 105 -17.36 -0.07 -14.52
C LEU A 105 -15.88 -0.28 -14.22
N LEU A 106 -15.01 0.64 -14.63
CA LEU A 106 -13.60 0.63 -14.27
C LEU A 106 -13.42 0.72 -12.74
N ILE A 107 -14.10 1.67 -12.09
CA ILE A 107 -14.04 1.80 -10.62
C ILE A 107 -14.59 0.55 -9.94
N MET A 108 -15.74 0.02 -10.39
CA MET A 108 -16.31 -1.21 -9.83
C MET A 108 -15.35 -2.41 -10.00
N ALA A 109 -14.73 -2.53 -11.16
CA ALA A 109 -13.73 -3.57 -11.42
C ALA A 109 -12.54 -3.48 -10.45
N ARG A 110 -12.06 -2.27 -10.17
CA ARG A 110 -10.98 -2.03 -9.21
C ARG A 110 -11.38 -2.40 -7.78
N PHE A 111 -12.61 -2.11 -7.35
CA PHE A 111 -13.15 -2.61 -6.08
C PHE A 111 -13.11 -4.14 -6.01
N ILE A 112 -13.56 -4.81 -7.08
CA ILE A 112 -13.61 -6.28 -7.15
C ILE A 112 -12.18 -6.85 -7.17
N GLN A 113 -11.28 -6.28 -7.99
CA GLN A 113 -9.87 -6.71 -8.05
C GLN A 113 -9.18 -6.58 -6.69
N GLY A 114 -9.32 -5.44 -6.01
CA GLY A 114 -8.74 -5.21 -4.69
C GLY A 114 -9.25 -6.21 -3.65
N ALA A 115 -10.57 -6.47 -3.63
CA ALA A 115 -11.16 -7.47 -2.74
C ALA A 115 -10.61 -8.88 -2.97
N GLY A 116 -10.34 -9.27 -4.22
CA GLY A 116 -9.74 -10.56 -4.55
C GLY A 116 -8.24 -10.62 -4.24
N ALA A 117 -7.48 -9.58 -4.65
CA ALA A 117 -6.04 -9.49 -4.47
C ALA A 117 -5.61 -9.46 -2.99
N ALA A 118 -6.45 -8.94 -2.11
CA ALA A 118 -6.23 -8.89 -0.67
C ALA A 118 -5.98 -10.27 -0.03
N ALA A 119 -6.49 -11.35 -0.65
CA ALA A 119 -6.25 -12.70 -0.19
C ALA A 119 -4.76 -13.10 -0.26
N PHE A 120 -3.99 -12.51 -1.17
CA PHE A 120 -2.64 -12.97 -1.44
C PHE A 120 -1.67 -12.59 -0.31
N PRO A 121 -1.43 -11.33 0.05
CA PRO A 121 -0.51 -10.99 1.13
C PRO A 121 -0.95 -11.58 2.47
N ALA A 122 -2.26 -11.57 2.76
CA ALA A 122 -2.79 -12.13 3.99
C ALA A 122 -2.51 -13.63 4.12
N LEU A 123 -2.80 -14.41 3.08
CA LEU A 123 -2.73 -15.88 3.15
C LEU A 123 -1.34 -16.42 2.85
N VAL A 124 -0.52 -15.73 2.06
CA VAL A 124 0.88 -16.10 1.81
C VAL A 124 1.67 -16.16 3.12
N MET A 125 1.51 -15.17 4.00
CA MET A 125 2.14 -15.15 5.32
C MET A 125 1.68 -16.32 6.20
N VAL A 126 0.37 -16.64 6.16
CA VAL A 126 -0.19 -17.77 6.91
C VAL A 126 0.32 -19.12 6.35
N VAL A 127 0.44 -19.25 5.02
CA VAL A 127 1.01 -20.48 4.39
C VAL A 127 2.45 -20.68 4.84
N VAL A 128 3.28 -19.63 4.81
CA VAL A 128 4.67 -19.73 5.29
C VAL A 128 4.71 -20.15 6.76
N ALA A 129 3.88 -19.54 7.60
CA ALA A 129 3.84 -19.87 9.02
C ALA A 129 3.38 -21.31 9.32
N ARG A 130 2.52 -21.91 8.49
CA ARG A 130 1.95 -23.24 8.72
C ARG A 130 2.68 -24.37 7.99
N TYR A 131 3.17 -24.11 6.77
CA TYR A 131 3.71 -25.15 5.89
C TYR A 131 5.23 -25.17 5.82
N ILE A 132 5.90 -24.08 6.21
CA ILE A 132 7.37 -23.99 6.19
C ILE A 132 7.94 -24.28 7.59
N PRO A 133 8.96 -25.16 7.72
CA PRO A 133 9.64 -25.43 8.98
C PRO A 133 10.16 -24.13 9.62
N LYS A 134 10.15 -24.06 10.96
CA LYS A 134 10.53 -22.85 11.72
C LYS A 134 11.90 -22.32 11.32
N GLU A 135 12.86 -23.20 11.09
CA GLU A 135 14.25 -22.90 10.73
C GLU A 135 14.38 -22.19 9.36
N ASN A 136 13.40 -22.41 8.46
CA ASN A 136 13.40 -21.86 7.10
C ASN A 136 12.42 -20.70 6.90
N ARG A 137 11.58 -20.37 7.89
CA ARG A 137 10.58 -19.29 7.76
C ARG A 137 11.19 -17.94 7.47
N GLY A 138 12.30 -17.60 8.14
CA GLY A 138 13.00 -16.35 7.90
C GLY A 138 13.47 -16.19 6.45
N LYS A 139 14.04 -17.27 5.88
CA LYS A 139 14.44 -17.30 4.46
C LYS A 139 13.22 -17.16 3.53
N ALA A 140 12.11 -17.82 3.84
CA ALA A 140 10.87 -17.78 3.06
C ALA A 140 10.27 -16.37 3.07
N PHE A 141 10.17 -15.73 4.24
CA PHE A 141 9.68 -14.34 4.34
C PHE A 141 10.60 -13.36 3.63
N GLY A 142 11.92 -13.53 3.75
CA GLY A 142 12.90 -12.71 3.03
C GLY A 142 12.76 -12.83 1.51
N LEU A 143 12.62 -14.05 1.00
CA LEU A 143 12.40 -14.30 -0.43
C LEU A 143 11.10 -13.65 -0.93
N ILE A 144 9.99 -13.85 -0.23
CA ILE A 144 8.69 -13.26 -0.58
C ILE A 144 8.78 -11.74 -0.52
N GLY A 145 9.40 -11.17 0.51
CA GLY A 145 9.60 -9.72 0.62
C GLY A 145 10.41 -9.13 -0.54
N SER A 146 11.47 -9.84 -0.97
CA SER A 146 12.27 -9.43 -2.14
C SER A 146 11.46 -9.47 -3.45
N ILE A 147 10.61 -10.49 -3.62
CA ILE A 147 9.75 -10.63 -4.80
C ILE A 147 8.64 -9.57 -4.80
N VAL A 148 8.06 -9.24 -3.64
CA VAL A 148 7.12 -8.13 -3.48
C VAL A 148 7.78 -6.81 -3.89
N ALA A 149 8.95 -6.51 -3.34
CA ALA A 149 9.69 -5.30 -3.68
C ALA A 149 10.07 -5.23 -5.18
N MET A 150 10.38 -6.38 -5.80
CA MET A 150 10.60 -6.45 -7.24
C MET A 150 9.31 -6.15 -8.02
N GLY A 151 8.14 -6.65 -7.58
CA GLY A 151 6.84 -6.35 -8.19
C GLY A 151 6.48 -4.87 -8.09
N GLU A 152 6.67 -4.26 -6.92
CA GLU A 152 6.51 -2.80 -6.71
C GLU A 152 7.44 -2.02 -7.65
N GLY A 153 8.70 -2.49 -7.76
CA GLY A 153 9.72 -1.83 -8.54
C GLY A 153 9.46 -1.85 -10.04
N VAL A 154 9.15 -3.00 -10.59
CA VAL A 154 8.97 -3.19 -12.04
C VAL A 154 7.60 -2.70 -12.52
N GLY A 155 6.63 -2.59 -11.61
CA GLY A 155 5.25 -2.20 -11.92
C GLY A 155 5.14 -0.94 -12.78
N PRO A 156 5.69 0.20 -12.36
CA PRO A 156 5.62 1.45 -13.11
C PRO A 156 6.23 1.35 -14.53
N ALA A 157 7.35 0.64 -14.69
CA ALA A 157 7.99 0.45 -15.99
C ALA A 157 7.11 -0.39 -16.93
N ILE A 158 6.61 -1.53 -16.48
CA ILE A 158 5.69 -2.38 -17.26
C ILE A 158 4.39 -1.61 -17.55
N GLY A 159 3.83 -0.93 -16.54
CA GLY A 159 2.62 -0.14 -16.67
C GLY A 159 2.77 0.96 -17.71
N GLY A 160 3.86 1.73 -17.63
CA GLY A 160 4.15 2.80 -18.57
C GLY A 160 4.35 2.31 -20.01
N MET A 161 5.10 1.22 -20.19
CA MET A 161 5.31 0.64 -21.53
C MET A 161 4.02 0.13 -22.16
N ILE A 162 3.22 -0.66 -21.43
CA ILE A 162 1.97 -1.22 -21.97
C ILE A 162 0.96 -0.10 -22.24
N ALA A 163 0.83 0.88 -21.35
CA ALA A 163 -0.08 2.00 -21.55
C ALA A 163 0.31 2.85 -22.76
N HIS A 164 1.59 3.13 -22.95
CA HIS A 164 2.08 3.97 -24.05
C HIS A 164 2.03 3.27 -25.41
N TYR A 165 2.51 2.01 -25.51
CA TYR A 165 2.65 1.31 -26.79
C TYR A 165 1.43 0.51 -27.21
N ILE A 166 0.54 0.17 -26.28
CA ILE A 166 -0.66 -0.62 -26.55
C ILE A 166 -1.89 0.16 -26.11
N HIS A 167 -2.30 0.04 -24.86
CA HIS A 167 -3.38 0.79 -24.21
C HIS A 167 -3.43 0.44 -22.71
N TRP A 168 -3.75 1.41 -21.85
CA TRP A 168 -3.80 1.19 -20.39
C TRP A 168 -4.80 0.09 -19.97
N SER A 169 -5.87 -0.17 -20.75
CA SER A 169 -6.86 -1.20 -20.40
C SER A 169 -6.28 -2.61 -20.32
N TYR A 170 -5.22 -2.91 -21.07
CA TYR A 170 -4.56 -4.22 -21.02
C TYR A 170 -3.88 -4.49 -19.67
N LEU A 171 -3.55 -3.45 -18.91
CA LEU A 171 -3.01 -3.58 -17.56
C LEU A 171 -3.99 -4.30 -16.62
N LEU A 172 -5.30 -4.14 -16.86
CA LEU A 172 -6.35 -4.82 -16.10
C LEU A 172 -6.33 -6.35 -16.26
N LEU A 173 -5.70 -6.87 -17.32
CA LEU A 173 -5.59 -8.32 -17.56
C LEU A 173 -4.38 -8.97 -16.86
N ILE A 174 -3.39 -8.19 -16.43
CA ILE A 174 -2.18 -8.73 -15.78
C ILE A 174 -2.51 -9.67 -14.61
N PRO A 175 -3.49 -9.37 -13.73
CA PRO A 175 -3.84 -10.26 -12.62
C PRO A 175 -4.31 -11.64 -13.06
N MET A 176 -4.81 -11.81 -14.29
CA MET A 176 -5.28 -13.11 -14.80
C MET A 176 -4.15 -14.15 -14.85
N ILE A 177 -2.88 -13.72 -14.90
CA ILE A 177 -1.73 -14.61 -14.85
C ILE A 177 -1.72 -15.43 -13.55
N THR A 178 -2.30 -14.90 -12.46
CA THR A 178 -2.41 -15.62 -11.19
C THR A 178 -3.20 -16.92 -11.28
N ILE A 179 -4.06 -17.09 -12.28
CA ILE A 179 -4.80 -18.35 -12.56
C ILE A 179 -3.83 -19.53 -12.72
N ILE A 180 -2.66 -19.31 -13.29
CA ILE A 180 -1.64 -20.35 -13.52
C ILE A 180 -1.22 -20.99 -12.19
N THR A 181 -1.28 -20.26 -11.08
CA THR A 181 -0.91 -20.79 -9.75
C THR A 181 -1.94 -21.77 -9.18
N VAL A 182 -3.20 -21.72 -9.63
CA VAL A 182 -4.32 -22.49 -9.07
C VAL A 182 -4.08 -23.99 -9.07
N PRO A 183 -3.76 -24.68 -10.19
CA PRO A 183 -3.63 -26.13 -10.20
C PRO A 183 -2.52 -26.62 -9.25
N PHE A 184 -1.45 -25.85 -9.14
CA PHE A 184 -0.30 -26.17 -8.29
C PHE A 184 -0.62 -25.95 -6.80
N LEU A 185 -1.17 -24.81 -6.44
CA LEU A 185 -1.57 -24.54 -5.06
C LEU A 185 -2.66 -25.51 -4.59
N MET A 186 -3.61 -25.83 -5.47
CA MET A 186 -4.65 -26.82 -5.15
C MET A 186 -4.10 -28.23 -4.90
N LYS A 187 -3.00 -28.60 -5.55
CA LYS A 187 -2.33 -29.89 -5.36
C LYS A 187 -1.40 -29.88 -4.13
N LEU A 188 -0.69 -28.80 -3.90
CA LEU A 188 0.34 -28.70 -2.86
C LEU A 188 -0.24 -28.42 -1.47
N LEU A 189 -1.28 -27.57 -1.36
CA LEU A 189 -1.89 -27.24 -0.08
C LEU A 189 -2.85 -28.36 0.37
N LYS A 190 -2.70 -28.79 1.64
CA LYS A 190 -3.59 -29.79 2.24
C LYS A 190 -4.94 -29.16 2.57
N LYS A 191 -5.98 -29.99 2.65
CA LYS A 191 -7.28 -29.59 3.16
C LYS A 191 -7.18 -29.39 4.68
N GLU A 192 -7.51 -28.21 5.15
CA GLU A 192 -7.42 -27.85 6.56
C GLU A 192 -8.70 -28.18 7.33
N VAL A 193 -8.54 -28.46 8.60
CA VAL A 193 -9.67 -28.66 9.54
C VAL A 193 -10.19 -27.25 9.90
N ARG A 194 -11.48 -27.06 9.78
CA ARG A 194 -12.17 -25.80 10.10
C ARG A 194 -12.30 -25.62 11.61
N ILE A 195 -11.93 -24.46 12.10
CA ILE A 195 -12.18 -24.06 13.47
C ILE A 195 -13.45 -23.21 13.48
N LYS A 196 -14.43 -23.57 14.30
CA LYS A 196 -15.62 -22.73 14.51
C LYS A 196 -15.17 -21.49 15.29
N GLY A 197 -15.39 -20.29 14.73
CA GLY A 197 -15.09 -19.01 15.36
C GLY A 197 -16.22 -18.02 15.10
N HIS A 198 -16.32 -16.99 15.92
CA HIS A 198 -17.18 -15.84 15.66
C HIS A 198 -16.48 -14.85 14.72
N PHE A 199 -17.23 -14.28 13.80
CA PHE A 199 -16.72 -13.31 12.83
C PHE A 199 -17.53 -12.02 12.94
N ASP A 200 -16.87 -10.93 13.29
CA ASP A 200 -17.49 -9.63 13.52
C ASP A 200 -17.83 -8.91 12.21
N ILE A 201 -18.83 -9.42 11.49
CA ILE A 201 -19.29 -8.84 10.22
C ILE A 201 -19.78 -7.40 10.42
N LYS A 202 -20.46 -7.12 11.55
CA LYS A 202 -20.98 -5.76 11.84
C LYS A 202 -19.85 -4.76 12.03
N GLY A 203 -18.79 -5.14 12.75
CA GLY A 203 -17.60 -4.30 12.91
C GLY A 203 -16.93 -3.99 11.58
N ILE A 204 -16.76 -4.99 10.71
CA ILE A 204 -16.19 -4.81 9.37
C ILE A 204 -17.03 -3.86 8.53
N ILE A 205 -18.35 -4.04 8.48
CA ILE A 205 -19.24 -3.17 7.71
C ILE A 205 -19.17 -1.74 8.21
N LEU A 206 -19.28 -1.53 9.53
CA LEU A 206 -19.21 -0.20 10.13
C LEU A 206 -17.88 0.50 9.83
N MET A 207 -16.77 -0.22 9.96
CA MET A 207 -15.46 0.33 9.66
C MET A 207 -15.34 0.64 8.15
N SER A 208 -15.79 -0.27 7.29
CA SER A 208 -15.74 -0.08 5.82
C SER A 208 -16.58 1.13 5.39
N VAL A 209 -17.80 1.27 5.91
CA VAL A 209 -18.66 2.44 5.64
C VAL A 209 -17.96 3.72 6.10
N GLY A 210 -17.40 3.75 7.31
CA GLY A 210 -16.67 4.90 7.82
C GLY A 210 -15.53 5.33 6.91
N ILE A 211 -14.73 4.37 6.43
CA ILE A 211 -13.60 4.62 5.54
C ILE A 211 -14.06 5.10 4.17
N VAL A 212 -15.04 4.44 3.54
CA VAL A 212 -15.57 4.83 2.22
C VAL A 212 -16.08 6.27 2.25
N PHE A 213 -16.89 6.61 3.25
CA PHE A 213 -17.44 7.96 3.35
C PHE A 213 -16.38 9.01 3.72
N PHE A 214 -15.32 8.64 4.44
CA PHE A 214 -14.17 9.51 4.64
C PHE A 214 -13.44 9.81 3.32
N MET A 215 -13.18 8.78 2.51
CA MET A 215 -12.52 8.95 1.21
C MET A 215 -13.41 9.75 0.22
N LEU A 216 -14.73 9.55 0.25
CA LEU A 216 -15.66 10.36 -0.52
C LEU A 216 -15.66 11.83 -0.08
N PHE A 217 -15.53 12.09 1.23
CA PHE A 217 -15.37 13.44 1.74
C PHE A 217 -14.08 14.09 1.21
N THR A 218 -12.94 13.40 1.22
CA THR A 218 -11.66 13.96 0.77
C THR A 218 -11.64 14.33 -0.72
N THR A 219 -12.52 13.74 -1.52
CA THR A 219 -12.59 14.01 -2.97
C THR A 219 -13.72 14.96 -3.37
N SER A 220 -14.80 15.03 -2.60
CA SER A 220 -15.97 15.88 -2.93
C SER A 220 -16.18 17.05 -1.99
N TYR A 221 -15.45 17.09 -0.87
CA TYR A 221 -15.55 18.08 0.22
C TYR A 221 -16.97 18.27 0.79
N SER A 222 -17.84 17.28 0.60
CA SER A 222 -19.22 17.31 1.10
C SER A 222 -19.29 16.94 2.58
N ILE A 223 -19.71 17.87 3.43
CA ILE A 223 -19.82 17.68 4.87
C ILE A 223 -20.75 16.51 5.24
N SER A 224 -21.76 16.21 4.42
CA SER A 224 -22.64 15.04 4.65
C SER A 224 -21.87 13.72 4.70
N PHE A 225 -20.88 13.55 3.84
CA PHE A 225 -20.03 12.37 3.86
C PHE A 225 -19.15 12.29 5.12
N LEU A 226 -18.61 13.43 5.57
CA LEU A 226 -17.86 13.48 6.82
C LEU A 226 -18.73 13.10 8.02
N ILE A 227 -19.97 13.59 8.08
CA ILE A 227 -20.92 13.24 9.16
C ILE A 227 -21.18 11.73 9.19
N VAL A 228 -21.47 11.11 8.03
CA VAL A 228 -21.70 9.66 7.94
C VAL A 228 -20.45 8.89 8.37
N SER A 229 -19.27 9.31 7.93
CA SER A 229 -18.00 8.70 8.33
C SER A 229 -17.81 8.74 9.84
N VAL A 230 -17.93 9.91 10.46
CA VAL A 230 -17.74 10.10 11.92
C VAL A 230 -18.76 9.27 12.71
N LEU A 231 -20.05 9.30 12.31
CA LEU A 231 -21.08 8.49 12.96
C LEU A 231 -20.78 6.99 12.86
N SER A 232 -20.34 6.52 11.69
CA SER A 232 -20.00 5.11 11.50
C SER A 232 -18.82 4.71 12.37
N PHE A 233 -17.76 5.53 12.49
CA PHE A 233 -16.63 5.26 13.38
C PHE A 233 -17.02 5.30 14.86
N LEU A 234 -17.88 6.21 15.27
CA LEU A 234 -18.38 6.26 16.66
C LEU A 234 -19.19 4.99 17.01
N ILE A 235 -20.05 4.54 16.09
CA ILE A 235 -20.80 3.29 16.27
C ILE A 235 -19.84 2.09 16.27
N PHE A 236 -18.84 2.06 15.38
CA PHE A 236 -17.80 1.04 15.34
C PHE A 236 -17.05 0.93 16.68
N VAL A 237 -16.55 2.04 17.23
CA VAL A 237 -15.85 2.05 18.52
C VAL A 237 -16.74 1.56 19.67
N LYS A 238 -18.02 1.92 19.68
CA LYS A 238 -18.98 1.38 20.67
C LYS A 238 -19.22 -0.12 20.48
N HIS A 239 -19.27 -0.59 19.24
CA HIS A 239 -19.51 -1.98 18.88
C HIS A 239 -18.35 -2.88 19.31
N ILE A 240 -17.08 -2.55 18.94
CA ILE A 240 -15.91 -3.37 19.26
C ILE A 240 -15.65 -3.52 20.77
N ARG A 241 -16.15 -2.58 21.60
CA ARG A 241 -16.05 -2.66 23.07
C ARG A 241 -17.05 -3.65 23.70
N LYS A 242 -18.06 -4.11 22.94
CA LYS A 242 -19.14 -4.98 23.44
C LYS A 242 -19.05 -6.41 22.92
N VAL A 243 -18.32 -6.63 21.82
CA VAL A 243 -18.20 -7.93 21.16
C VAL A 243 -17.05 -8.72 21.77
N THR A 244 -17.24 -10.02 21.96
CA THR A 244 -16.25 -10.92 22.58
C THR A 244 -15.03 -11.20 21.68
N ASP A 245 -15.20 -11.19 20.35
CA ASP A 245 -14.11 -11.36 19.36
C ASP A 245 -14.21 -10.26 18.30
N PRO A 246 -13.82 -9.01 18.63
CA PRO A 246 -13.97 -7.87 17.75
C PRO A 246 -13.01 -7.97 16.55
N PHE A 247 -13.39 -7.28 15.46
CA PHE A 247 -12.54 -7.19 14.28
C PHE A 247 -11.19 -6.52 14.57
N VAL A 248 -11.18 -5.47 15.35
CA VAL A 248 -9.98 -4.80 15.89
C VAL A 248 -10.00 -4.93 17.41
N ASP A 249 -8.91 -5.44 17.99
CA ASP A 249 -8.80 -5.57 19.45
C ASP A 249 -8.70 -4.19 20.12
N PRO A 250 -9.69 -3.81 20.96
CA PRO A 250 -9.63 -2.53 21.68
C PRO A 250 -8.47 -2.43 22.66
N GLY A 251 -7.87 -3.56 23.07
CA GLY A 251 -6.70 -3.61 23.94
C GLY A 251 -5.48 -2.93 23.33
N LEU A 252 -5.29 -3.10 22.02
CA LEU A 252 -4.20 -2.46 21.26
C LEU A 252 -4.28 -0.93 21.30
N GLY A 253 -5.49 -0.37 21.39
CA GLY A 253 -5.70 1.09 21.51
C GLY A 253 -5.19 1.71 22.81
N LYS A 254 -4.88 0.89 23.82
CA LYS A 254 -4.29 1.36 25.10
C LYS A 254 -2.77 1.42 25.07
N ASN A 255 -2.15 0.77 24.10
CA ASN A 255 -0.70 0.78 23.91
C ASN A 255 -0.30 2.05 23.15
N ILE A 256 0.09 3.10 23.88
CA ILE A 256 0.40 4.41 23.30
C ILE A 256 1.57 4.35 22.29
N PRO A 257 2.72 3.69 22.57
CA PRO A 257 3.80 3.55 21.59
C PRO A 257 3.36 2.85 20.30
N PHE A 258 2.54 1.81 20.42
CA PHE A 258 1.94 1.11 19.28
C PHE A 258 1.07 2.05 18.44
N MET A 259 0.11 2.72 19.08
CA MET A 259 -0.84 3.61 18.40
C MET A 259 -0.15 4.76 17.67
N ILE A 260 0.85 5.37 18.29
CA ILE A 260 1.60 6.46 17.68
C ILE A 260 2.46 5.95 16.52
N GLY A 261 3.11 4.78 16.67
CA GLY A 261 3.82 4.15 15.55
C GLY A 261 2.91 3.90 14.35
N VAL A 262 1.70 3.37 14.59
CA VAL A 262 0.70 3.12 13.54
C VAL A 262 0.19 4.41 12.91
N LEU A 263 -0.14 5.44 13.70
CA LEU A 263 -0.68 6.70 13.20
C LEU A 263 0.37 7.52 12.44
N CYS A 264 1.54 7.73 13.03
CA CYS A 264 2.61 8.48 12.37
C CYS A 264 3.13 7.74 11.12
N GLY A 265 3.25 6.39 11.21
CA GLY A 265 3.56 5.57 10.06
C GLY A 265 2.53 5.72 8.95
N GLY A 266 1.25 5.65 9.31
CA GLY A 266 0.15 5.83 8.36
C GLY A 266 0.19 7.19 7.67
N ILE A 267 0.45 8.29 8.40
CA ILE A 267 0.57 9.63 7.82
C ILE A 267 1.74 9.68 6.81
N ILE A 268 2.90 9.14 7.18
CA ILE A 268 4.08 9.13 6.29
C ILE A 268 3.80 8.28 5.05
N PHE A 269 3.24 7.07 5.21
CA PHE A 269 2.95 6.16 4.10
C PHE A 269 1.90 6.76 3.16
N GLY A 270 0.83 7.35 3.71
CA GLY A 270 -0.19 8.04 2.93
C GLY A 270 0.35 9.25 2.17
N THR A 271 1.21 10.06 2.80
CA THR A 271 1.84 11.22 2.15
C THR A 271 2.70 10.80 0.96
N VAL A 272 3.53 9.76 1.14
CA VAL A 272 4.40 9.26 0.05
C VAL A 272 3.58 8.59 -1.06
N ALA A 273 2.56 7.80 -0.72
CA ALA A 273 1.68 7.17 -1.73
C ALA A 273 0.90 8.24 -2.53
N GLY A 274 0.42 9.29 -1.86
CA GLY A 274 -0.18 10.45 -2.50
C GLY A 274 0.80 11.16 -3.45
N PHE A 275 2.03 11.39 -3.01
CA PHE A 275 3.09 11.94 -3.86
C PHE A 275 3.33 11.07 -5.09
N VAL A 276 3.52 9.76 -4.92
CA VAL A 276 3.75 8.83 -6.05
C VAL A 276 2.59 8.85 -7.04
N SER A 277 1.34 9.00 -6.56
CA SER A 277 0.17 9.13 -7.44
C SER A 277 0.12 10.48 -8.18
N MET A 278 0.75 11.52 -7.64
CA MET A 278 0.87 12.85 -8.26
C MET A 278 1.94 12.88 -9.36
N VAL A 279 3.03 12.12 -9.21
CA VAL A 279 4.19 12.15 -10.12
C VAL A 279 3.81 12.01 -11.60
N PRO A 280 2.93 11.08 -12.02
CA PRO A 280 2.56 10.96 -13.44
C PRO A 280 1.90 12.23 -13.99
N TYR A 281 1.01 12.87 -13.24
CA TYR A 281 0.40 14.15 -13.64
C TYR A 281 1.45 15.24 -13.73
N MET A 282 2.26 15.39 -12.69
CA MET A 282 3.32 16.40 -12.61
C MET A 282 4.31 16.29 -13.76
N MET A 283 4.80 15.08 -14.06
CA MET A 283 5.77 14.86 -15.14
C MET A 283 5.15 15.08 -16.53
N LYS A 284 3.87 14.75 -16.70
CA LYS A 284 3.15 15.00 -17.94
C LYS A 284 2.87 16.48 -18.16
N ASP A 285 2.42 17.20 -17.13
CA ASP A 285 2.04 18.61 -17.23
C ASP A 285 3.27 19.53 -17.36
N VAL A 286 4.32 19.29 -16.56
CA VAL A 286 5.50 20.15 -16.52
C VAL A 286 6.53 19.80 -17.61
N HIS A 287 6.81 18.51 -17.81
CA HIS A 287 7.88 18.07 -18.72
C HIS A 287 7.37 17.42 -20.00
N GLN A 288 6.05 17.29 -20.18
CA GLN A 288 5.42 16.66 -21.36
C GLN A 288 5.95 15.24 -21.66
N LEU A 289 6.36 14.50 -20.60
CA LEU A 289 6.89 13.16 -20.74
C LEU A 289 5.80 12.16 -21.12
N SER A 290 6.17 11.17 -21.91
CA SER A 290 5.31 10.03 -22.21
C SER A 290 5.13 9.13 -20.98
N THR A 291 4.03 8.39 -20.94
CA THR A 291 3.74 7.45 -19.85
C THR A 291 4.84 6.38 -19.71
N ALA A 292 5.46 5.97 -20.83
CA ALA A 292 6.60 5.05 -20.83
C ALA A 292 7.84 5.65 -20.14
N GLU A 293 8.18 6.91 -20.43
CA GLU A 293 9.30 7.62 -19.80
C GLU A 293 9.06 7.82 -18.31
N ILE A 294 7.84 8.24 -17.93
CA ILE A 294 7.46 8.42 -16.53
C ILE A 294 7.63 7.12 -15.76
N GLY A 295 7.13 6.01 -16.30
CA GLY A 295 7.21 4.72 -15.64
C GLY A 295 8.63 4.16 -15.56
N SER A 296 9.38 4.20 -16.67
CA SER A 296 10.67 3.50 -16.79
C SER A 296 11.87 4.36 -16.34
N VAL A 297 11.82 5.69 -16.56
CA VAL A 297 12.97 6.58 -16.29
C VAL A 297 12.79 7.33 -14.98
N ILE A 298 11.54 7.76 -14.66
CA ILE A 298 11.29 8.60 -13.49
C ILE A 298 10.98 7.75 -12.25
N ILE A 299 10.01 6.85 -12.31
CA ILE A 299 9.52 6.13 -11.12
C ILE A 299 10.32 4.84 -10.87
N PHE A 300 10.64 4.06 -11.90
CA PHE A 300 11.33 2.77 -11.78
C PHE A 300 12.64 2.81 -10.96
N PRO A 301 13.58 3.75 -11.16
CA PRO A 301 14.79 3.82 -10.35
C PRO A 301 14.51 4.04 -8.86
N GLY A 302 13.49 4.86 -8.55
CA GLY A 302 13.06 5.09 -7.18
C GLY A 302 12.48 3.84 -6.54
N THR A 303 11.58 3.13 -7.23
CA THR A 303 11.00 1.89 -6.71
C THR A 303 12.05 0.79 -6.53
N MET A 304 13.03 0.70 -7.43
CA MET A 304 14.17 -0.22 -7.26
C MET A 304 15.06 0.15 -6.05
N SER A 305 15.18 1.43 -5.74
CA SER A 305 15.96 1.89 -4.58
C SER A 305 15.41 1.37 -3.24
N VAL A 306 14.10 1.09 -3.15
CA VAL A 306 13.46 0.54 -1.95
C VAL A 306 14.13 -0.75 -1.49
N ILE A 307 14.55 -1.61 -2.42
CA ILE A 307 15.24 -2.87 -2.11
C ILE A 307 16.57 -2.60 -1.43
N ILE A 308 17.36 -1.66 -2.00
CA ILE A 308 18.69 -1.31 -1.50
C ILE A 308 18.58 -0.63 -0.13
N PHE A 309 17.74 0.38 -0.03
CA PHE A 309 17.55 1.12 1.22
C PHE A 309 16.87 0.26 2.31
N GLY A 310 15.97 -0.66 1.95
CA GLY A 310 15.38 -1.60 2.89
C GLY A 310 16.43 -2.53 3.52
N TYR A 311 17.33 -3.08 2.70
CA TYR A 311 18.43 -3.92 3.19
C TYR A 311 19.40 -3.13 4.09
N ILE A 312 19.82 -1.95 3.65
CA ILE A 312 20.69 -1.05 4.43
C ILE A 312 19.98 -0.64 5.72
N GLY A 313 18.70 -0.32 5.66
CA GLY A 313 17.88 0.06 6.82
C GLY A 313 17.85 -1.02 7.89
N GLY A 314 17.65 -2.28 7.51
CA GLY A 314 17.68 -3.40 8.44
C GLY A 314 19.03 -3.49 9.17
N ILE A 315 20.15 -3.46 8.43
CA ILE A 315 21.49 -3.50 9.02
C ILE A 315 21.75 -2.31 9.97
N LEU A 316 21.29 -1.11 9.58
CA LEU A 316 21.49 0.08 10.41
C LEU A 316 20.64 0.05 11.68
N VAL A 317 19.41 -0.48 11.62
CA VAL A 317 18.56 -0.68 12.81
C VAL A 317 19.26 -1.59 13.81
N ASP A 318 19.84 -2.71 13.34
CA ASP A 318 20.54 -3.65 14.20
C ASP A 318 21.82 -3.06 14.81
N ARG A 319 22.55 -2.20 14.08
CA ARG A 319 23.84 -1.64 14.50
C ARG A 319 23.71 -0.35 15.32
N ARG A 320 22.79 0.55 14.95
CA ARG A 320 22.69 1.92 15.51
C ARG A 320 21.33 2.22 16.15
N GLY A 321 20.43 1.26 16.11
CA GLY A 321 19.11 1.37 16.69
C GLY A 321 18.08 2.05 15.76
N PRO A 322 16.78 1.86 16.07
CA PRO A 322 15.68 2.28 15.21
C PRO A 322 15.57 3.81 15.07
N LEU A 323 15.81 4.59 16.12
CA LEU A 323 15.69 6.05 16.06
C LEU A 323 16.72 6.70 15.13
N TYR A 324 17.93 6.14 15.04
CA TYR A 324 18.94 6.64 14.12
C TYR A 324 18.49 6.50 12.66
N VAL A 325 17.93 5.34 12.32
CA VAL A 325 17.44 5.04 10.96
C VAL A 325 16.18 5.85 10.64
N LEU A 326 15.29 6.05 11.62
CA LEU A 326 14.13 6.92 11.46
C LEU A 326 14.56 8.34 11.10
N ASN A 327 15.54 8.90 11.81
CA ASN A 327 16.04 10.25 11.52
C ASN A 327 16.59 10.37 10.09
N ILE A 328 17.35 9.39 9.62
CA ILE A 328 17.85 9.38 8.23
C ILE A 328 16.65 9.31 7.25
N GLY A 329 15.71 8.39 7.46
CA GLY A 329 14.56 8.21 6.58
C GLY A 329 13.73 9.49 6.47
N VAL A 330 13.41 10.10 7.60
CA VAL A 330 12.64 11.36 7.62
C VAL A 330 13.44 12.53 7.04
N THR A 331 14.75 12.59 7.26
CA THR A 331 15.60 13.61 6.63
C THR A 331 15.56 13.47 5.11
N PHE A 332 15.67 12.25 4.58
CA PHE A 332 15.55 12.00 3.14
C PHE A 332 14.20 12.50 2.60
N LEU A 333 13.09 12.16 3.27
CA LEU A 333 11.76 12.60 2.88
C LEU A 333 11.63 14.14 2.93
N SER A 334 12.01 14.75 4.05
CA SER A 334 11.84 16.20 4.26
C SER A 334 12.70 17.02 3.32
N VAL A 335 13.97 16.64 3.15
CA VAL A 335 14.89 17.34 2.24
C VAL A 335 14.42 17.18 0.79
N SER A 336 13.99 15.98 0.38
CA SER A 336 13.49 15.73 -0.96
C SER A 336 12.26 16.57 -1.27
N PHE A 337 11.25 16.59 -0.39
CA PHE A 337 10.05 17.39 -0.60
C PHE A 337 10.31 18.90 -0.51
N LEU A 338 11.27 19.33 0.31
CA LEU A 338 11.64 20.75 0.41
C LEU A 338 12.42 21.24 -0.82
N THR A 339 13.26 20.39 -1.40
CA THR A 339 14.11 20.77 -2.56
C THR A 339 13.41 20.57 -3.90
N ALA A 340 12.44 19.64 -3.98
CA ALA A 340 11.72 19.33 -5.21
C ALA A 340 11.09 20.54 -5.91
N PRO A 341 10.42 21.48 -5.21
CA PRO A 341 9.85 22.69 -5.84
C PRO A 341 10.88 23.51 -6.63
N PHE A 342 12.09 23.65 -6.10
CA PHE A 342 13.15 24.44 -6.72
C PHE A 342 13.80 23.78 -7.95
N LEU A 343 13.56 22.49 -8.12
CA LEU A 343 14.13 21.69 -9.20
C LEU A 343 13.08 21.29 -10.25
N LEU A 344 11.80 21.59 -10.00
CA LEU A 344 10.68 21.14 -10.82
C LEU A 344 10.73 21.68 -12.26
N GLU A 345 11.14 22.93 -12.45
CA GLU A 345 11.29 23.56 -13.77
C GLU A 345 12.62 23.23 -14.47
N THR A 346 13.50 22.46 -13.81
CA THR A 346 14.79 22.08 -14.37
C THR A 346 14.64 20.81 -15.22
N THR A 347 15.69 19.98 -15.32
CA THR A 347 15.62 18.74 -16.07
C THR A 347 14.87 17.66 -15.28
N SER A 348 14.09 16.82 -15.96
CA SER A 348 13.31 15.72 -15.36
C SER A 348 14.17 14.73 -14.55
N TRP A 349 15.47 14.60 -14.84
CA TRP A 349 16.42 13.75 -14.12
C TRP A 349 16.54 14.10 -12.62
N PHE A 350 16.40 15.36 -12.24
CA PHE A 350 16.40 15.73 -10.82
C PHE A 350 15.21 15.14 -10.09
N MET A 351 14.06 15.03 -10.74
CA MET A 351 12.88 14.37 -10.15
C MET A 351 13.11 12.88 -9.94
N THR A 352 13.84 12.20 -10.84
CA THR A 352 14.26 10.80 -10.62
C THR A 352 15.10 10.66 -9.35
N ILE A 353 16.08 11.54 -9.15
CA ILE A 353 16.91 11.54 -7.94
C ILE A 353 16.05 11.79 -6.69
N ILE A 354 15.15 12.77 -6.73
CA ILE A 354 14.23 13.06 -5.63
C ILE A 354 13.38 11.84 -5.29
N ILE A 355 12.80 11.16 -6.29
CA ILE A 355 11.98 9.97 -6.07
C ILE A 355 12.80 8.83 -5.46
N VAL A 356 14.06 8.65 -5.86
CA VAL A 356 14.99 7.68 -5.24
C VAL A 356 15.14 7.95 -3.74
N PHE A 357 15.36 9.21 -3.34
CA PHE A 357 15.48 9.57 -1.94
C PHE A 357 14.15 9.52 -1.17
N VAL A 358 13.04 9.89 -1.80
CA VAL A 358 11.70 9.77 -1.20
C VAL A 358 11.37 8.31 -0.91
N LEU A 359 11.51 7.42 -1.89
CA LEU A 359 11.19 6.01 -1.71
C LEU A 359 12.23 5.29 -0.85
N GLY A 360 13.49 5.70 -0.91
CA GLY A 360 14.53 5.25 0.04
C GLY A 360 14.22 5.66 1.48
N GLY A 361 13.82 6.90 1.70
CA GLY A 361 13.38 7.42 3.01
C GLY A 361 12.13 6.69 3.53
N LEU A 362 11.17 6.41 2.65
CA LEU A 362 10.01 5.58 2.97
C LEU A 362 10.43 4.18 3.42
N SER A 363 11.37 3.55 2.72
CA SER A 363 11.86 2.21 3.04
C SER A 363 12.51 2.15 4.41
N PHE A 364 13.36 3.13 4.76
CA PHE A 364 13.90 3.27 6.11
C PHE A 364 12.80 3.43 7.16
N THR A 365 11.84 4.30 6.90
CA THR A 365 10.74 4.56 7.82
C THR A 365 9.85 3.35 8.03
N LYS A 366 9.49 2.62 6.95
CA LYS A 366 8.72 1.36 7.03
C LYS A 366 9.45 0.32 7.90
N THR A 367 10.75 0.15 7.72
CA THR A 367 11.59 -0.78 8.51
C THR A 367 11.55 -0.44 9.99
N VAL A 368 11.74 0.84 10.32
CA VAL A 368 11.75 1.31 11.71
C VAL A 368 10.38 1.17 12.37
N ILE A 369 9.32 1.63 11.71
CA ILE A 369 7.95 1.55 12.27
C ILE A 369 7.56 0.10 12.54
N SER A 370 7.86 -0.82 11.60
CA SER A 370 7.62 -2.25 11.81
C SER A 370 8.39 -2.79 13.02
N THR A 371 9.65 -2.39 13.20
CA THR A 371 10.48 -2.79 14.36
C THR A 371 9.91 -2.25 15.67
N ILE A 372 9.58 -0.97 15.71
CA ILE A 372 9.04 -0.30 16.89
C ILE A 372 7.70 -0.88 17.30
N VAL A 373 6.79 -1.03 16.34
CA VAL A 373 5.46 -1.61 16.56
C VAL A 373 5.58 -3.05 17.06
N SER A 374 6.44 -3.88 16.43
CA SER A 374 6.62 -5.27 16.86
C SER A 374 7.22 -5.38 18.27
N SER A 375 8.15 -4.49 18.64
CA SER A 375 8.77 -4.50 19.96
C SER A 375 7.86 -3.97 21.08
N SER A 376 6.86 -3.15 20.74
CA SER A 376 5.88 -2.63 21.71
C SER A 376 4.75 -3.63 22.05
N LEU A 377 4.67 -4.76 21.34
CA LEU A 377 3.63 -5.77 21.49
C LEU A 377 4.10 -6.96 22.31
N LYS A 378 3.22 -7.52 23.15
CA LYS A 378 3.44 -8.80 23.79
C LYS A 378 3.38 -9.92 22.74
N GLN A 379 4.09 -11.02 22.99
CA GLN A 379 4.16 -12.15 22.05
C GLN A 379 2.77 -12.69 21.63
N GLN A 380 1.77 -12.61 22.51
CA GLN A 380 0.40 -13.03 22.23
C GLN A 380 -0.35 -12.03 21.34
N GLU A 381 0.00 -10.75 21.38
CA GLU A 381 -0.62 -9.65 20.64
C GLU A 381 0.08 -9.38 19.30
N ALA A 382 1.27 -9.93 19.09
CA ALA A 382 2.12 -9.62 17.94
C ALA A 382 1.44 -9.89 16.59
N GLY A 383 0.70 -10.99 16.46
CA GLY A 383 -0.03 -11.31 15.24
C GLY A 383 -1.13 -10.29 14.91
N ALA A 384 -1.96 -9.97 15.90
CA ALA A 384 -3.06 -9.00 15.74
C ALA A 384 -2.53 -7.58 15.50
N GLY A 385 -1.48 -7.17 16.24
CA GLY A 385 -0.89 -5.85 16.11
C GLY A 385 -0.19 -5.64 14.77
N MET A 386 0.57 -6.61 14.27
CA MET A 386 1.20 -6.53 12.96
C MET A 386 0.17 -6.56 11.81
N SER A 387 -0.92 -7.31 11.96
CA SER A 387 -2.04 -7.27 11.00
C SER A 387 -2.72 -5.90 10.99
N LEU A 388 -2.89 -5.26 12.15
CA LEU A 388 -3.43 -3.91 12.24
C LEU A 388 -2.48 -2.87 11.64
N LEU A 389 -1.17 -3.01 11.82
CA LEU A 389 -0.17 -2.16 11.16
C LEU A 389 -0.28 -2.27 9.63
N ASN A 390 -0.30 -3.47 9.09
CA ASN A 390 -0.41 -3.69 7.65
C ASN A 390 -1.73 -3.14 7.10
N PHE A 391 -2.85 -3.42 7.77
CA PHE A 391 -4.15 -2.86 7.41
C PHE A 391 -4.12 -1.32 7.37
N THR A 392 -3.60 -0.69 8.44
CA THR A 392 -3.52 0.76 8.53
C THR A 392 -2.56 1.34 7.49
N SER A 393 -1.46 0.65 7.17
CA SER A 393 -0.51 1.08 6.13
C SER A 393 -1.19 1.16 4.75
N PHE A 394 -1.81 0.07 4.30
CA PHE A 394 -2.53 0.05 3.02
C PHE A 394 -3.71 1.02 2.97
N LEU A 395 -4.45 1.14 4.09
CA LEU A 395 -5.53 2.10 4.21
C LEU A 395 -5.03 3.53 4.09
N SER A 396 -3.93 3.85 4.74
CA SER A 396 -3.32 5.19 4.69
C SER A 396 -2.77 5.51 3.30
N GLU A 397 -2.16 4.54 2.62
CA GLU A 397 -1.71 4.67 1.24
C GLU A 397 -2.90 5.02 0.31
N GLY A 398 -3.99 4.25 0.37
CA GLY A 398 -5.21 4.52 -0.40
C GLY A 398 -5.86 5.87 -0.05
N THR A 399 -5.87 6.24 1.23
CA THR A 399 -6.39 7.53 1.71
C THR A 399 -5.52 8.69 1.20
N GLY A 400 -4.20 8.54 1.23
CA GLY A 400 -3.26 9.51 0.71
C GLY A 400 -3.45 9.79 -0.79
N ILE A 401 -3.65 8.73 -1.58
CA ILE A 401 -3.97 8.84 -3.01
C ILE A 401 -5.28 9.61 -3.22
N ALA A 402 -6.32 9.32 -2.43
CA ALA A 402 -7.60 10.02 -2.52
C ALA A 402 -7.48 11.50 -2.13
N ILE A 403 -6.78 11.80 -1.03
CA ILE A 403 -6.56 13.19 -0.57
C ILE A 403 -5.80 13.98 -1.63
N VAL A 404 -4.70 13.44 -2.15
CA VAL A 404 -3.88 14.14 -3.15
C VAL A 404 -4.67 14.32 -4.45
N GLY A 405 -5.44 13.32 -4.88
CA GLY A 405 -6.35 13.49 -6.02
C GLY A 405 -7.34 14.64 -5.83
N GLY A 406 -7.90 14.78 -4.62
CA GLY A 406 -8.75 15.90 -4.25
C GLY A 406 -7.99 17.25 -4.30
N LEU A 407 -6.80 17.29 -3.68
CA LEU A 407 -5.97 18.51 -3.62
C LEU A 407 -5.53 19.00 -5.01
N LEU A 408 -5.23 18.07 -5.93
CA LEU A 408 -4.90 18.41 -7.33
C LEU A 408 -6.06 19.10 -8.09
N SER A 409 -7.27 19.11 -7.53
CA SER A 409 -8.45 19.75 -8.13
C SER A 409 -8.85 21.04 -7.43
N ILE A 410 -8.04 21.56 -6.49
CA ILE A 410 -8.33 22.78 -5.72
C ILE A 410 -7.65 23.98 -6.38
N PRO A 411 -8.41 24.94 -6.96
CA PRO A 411 -7.83 26.12 -7.61
C PRO A 411 -7.03 27.03 -6.65
N LEU A 412 -7.34 27.01 -5.34
CA LEU A 412 -6.62 27.81 -4.34
C LEU A 412 -5.14 27.41 -4.22
N LEU A 413 -4.80 26.15 -4.51
CA LEU A 413 -3.43 25.67 -4.48
C LEU A 413 -2.65 26.01 -5.76
N ASP A 414 -3.32 26.45 -6.82
CA ASP A 414 -2.72 26.89 -8.08
C ASP A 414 -2.36 28.38 -8.04
N GLN A 415 -1.69 28.79 -6.97
CA GLN A 415 -1.22 30.17 -6.76
C GLN A 415 0.28 30.18 -6.57
N ARG A 416 0.94 31.19 -7.13
CA ARG A 416 2.38 31.36 -6.99
C ARG A 416 2.76 31.68 -5.54
N LEU A 417 3.33 30.74 -4.82
CA LEU A 417 3.90 30.95 -3.48
C LEU A 417 5.41 31.19 -3.54
N LEU A 418 6.13 30.51 -4.43
CA LEU A 418 7.57 30.67 -4.57
C LEU A 418 7.90 31.72 -5.65
N PRO A 419 8.74 32.72 -5.34
CA PRO A 419 9.08 33.79 -6.29
C PRO A 419 9.92 33.31 -7.49
N MET A 420 10.52 32.12 -7.41
CA MET A 420 11.37 31.55 -8.46
C MET A 420 10.61 30.82 -9.56
N GLU A 421 9.35 30.45 -9.32
CA GLU A 421 8.51 29.77 -10.30
C GLU A 421 8.07 30.72 -11.43
N VAL A 422 8.28 30.29 -12.66
CA VAL A 422 7.94 31.03 -13.86
C VAL A 422 6.71 30.43 -14.54
N ASP A 423 6.62 29.11 -14.56
CA ASP A 423 5.54 28.38 -15.23
C ASP A 423 4.36 28.13 -14.29
N GLN A 424 3.16 28.55 -14.70
CA GLN A 424 1.94 28.31 -13.94
C GLN A 424 1.65 26.82 -13.73
N SER A 425 2.07 25.95 -14.65
CA SER A 425 1.88 24.50 -14.54
C SER A 425 2.59 23.88 -13.31
N THR A 426 3.54 24.61 -12.70
CA THR A 426 4.32 24.13 -11.55
C THR A 426 3.76 24.52 -10.20
N TYR A 427 2.96 25.60 -10.11
CA TYR A 427 2.51 26.20 -8.84
C TYR A 427 1.80 25.19 -7.94
N LEU A 428 0.83 24.46 -8.48
CA LEU A 428 0.06 23.46 -7.74
C LEU A 428 0.95 22.37 -7.16
N TYR A 429 1.87 21.84 -7.96
CA TYR A 429 2.76 20.77 -7.56
C TYR A 429 3.78 21.21 -6.51
N SER A 430 4.36 22.38 -6.68
CA SER A 430 5.30 22.98 -5.73
C SER A 430 4.66 23.21 -4.37
N ASN A 431 3.45 23.74 -4.34
CA ASN A 431 2.71 23.99 -3.11
C ASN A 431 2.38 22.70 -2.38
N LEU A 432 2.01 21.64 -3.10
CA LEU A 432 1.78 20.32 -2.53
C LEU A 432 3.06 19.70 -1.97
N LEU A 433 4.20 19.84 -2.64
CA LEU A 433 5.49 19.36 -2.17
C LEU A 433 5.91 20.03 -0.86
N LEU A 434 5.72 21.34 -0.74
CA LEU A 434 5.94 22.07 0.52
C LEU A 434 5.01 21.60 1.64
N LEU A 435 3.74 21.37 1.33
CA LEU A 435 2.77 20.81 2.28
C LEU A 435 3.22 19.41 2.78
N PHE A 436 3.67 18.54 1.87
CA PHE A 436 4.19 17.22 2.23
C PHE A 436 5.41 17.31 3.15
N SER A 437 6.35 18.22 2.87
CA SER A 437 7.49 18.46 3.75
C SER A 437 7.04 18.82 5.17
N GLY A 438 6.08 19.74 5.32
CA GLY A 438 5.51 20.12 6.62
C GLY A 438 4.87 18.94 7.37
N ILE A 439 4.06 18.14 6.68
CA ILE A 439 3.40 16.95 7.25
C ILE A 439 4.45 15.94 7.76
N ILE A 440 5.49 15.67 6.99
CA ILE A 440 6.56 14.75 7.36
C ILE A 440 7.31 15.23 8.59
N VAL A 441 7.68 16.52 8.64
CA VAL A 441 8.39 17.11 9.79
C VAL A 441 7.54 17.05 11.07
N ILE A 442 6.24 17.38 10.98
CA ILE A 442 5.32 17.29 12.12
C ILE A 442 5.21 15.84 12.61
N SER A 443 5.02 14.88 11.71
CA SER A 443 4.94 13.46 12.06
C SER A 443 6.22 12.98 12.74
N TRP A 444 7.37 13.43 12.27
CA TRP A 444 8.67 13.14 12.87
C TRP A 444 8.81 13.67 14.29
N LEU A 445 8.48 14.96 14.53
CA LEU A 445 8.55 15.58 15.84
C LEU A 445 7.65 14.87 16.85
N VAL A 446 6.43 14.49 16.45
CA VAL A 446 5.51 13.72 17.29
C VAL A 446 6.11 12.35 17.65
N THR A 447 6.65 11.64 16.66
CA THR A 447 7.27 10.32 16.88
C THR A 447 8.46 10.42 17.83
N LEU A 448 9.35 11.41 17.64
CA LEU A 448 10.52 11.59 18.50
C LEU A 448 10.15 11.89 19.95
N ASN A 449 9.16 12.74 20.20
CA ASN A 449 8.75 13.09 21.54
C ASN A 449 8.25 11.88 22.32
N VAL A 450 7.43 11.05 21.68
CA VAL A 450 6.87 9.86 22.34
C VAL A 450 7.93 8.80 22.62
N TYR A 451 8.82 8.55 21.67
CA TYR A 451 9.87 7.55 21.88
C TYR A 451 10.92 7.96 22.90
N LYS A 452 11.26 9.25 23.00
CA LYS A 452 12.14 9.75 24.08
C LYS A 452 11.53 9.55 25.47
N HIS A 453 10.23 9.68 25.62
CA HIS A 453 9.55 9.42 26.89
C HIS A 453 9.46 7.92 27.19
N SER A 454 9.15 7.09 26.21
CA SER A 454 9.08 5.62 26.40
C SER A 454 10.41 4.97 26.74
N GLN A 455 11.56 5.52 26.31
CA GLN A 455 12.88 5.00 26.71
C GLN A 455 13.34 5.45 28.10
N ARG A 456 12.67 6.42 28.73
CA ARG A 456 12.98 6.84 30.11
C ARG A 456 12.24 5.99 31.15
N ASP A 457 11.23 5.25 30.73
CA ASP A 457 10.40 4.40 31.60
C ASP A 457 10.84 2.91 31.56
N PHE A 458 11.92 2.57 30.85
CA PHE A 458 12.64 1.30 30.83
C PHE A 458 14.10 1.51 31.24
#